data_df6dd519dd07653ebf5e507753ebbc40
#
_entry.id   df6dd519dd07653ebf5e507753ebbc40
#
_cell.length_a   1.000
_cell.length_b   1.000
_cell.length_c   1.000
_cell.angle_alpha   90.00
_cell.angle_beta   90.00
_cell.angle_gamma   90.00
#
_symmetry.space_group_name_H-M   'P 1'
#
loop_
_entity.id
_entity.type
_entity.pdbx_description
1 polymer ?
#
loop_
_entity_poly.entity_id
_entity_poly.type
_entity_poly.pdbx_seq_one_letter_code
_entity_poly.pdbx_strand_id
1 'polypeptide(L)'
;FEVKKGEIVGVTGLDGNGQDDFVKILAGVQESHGGTLEILDTNEKFLKFNSLDGAKENGISFVSGDRKKEGILPNLSIYENLVVPLYKKTSKAGFLGFVNWMELNGIFDWEVERLNIKTGPRDNLIGSLSGGNQQKVMIARSFAQHPKVLILNDPARGIDISTKRDLYIHLRKYVEEGNTVVFLSSELEEFIGLCPKVIVFRNGTVFDIFENDRINADTLLEGMFGQTAGVGETTISNKPNLPSSPIQNKSINNNEIKLTKNIKVVNFDKENIDKDKPKIKIKTF
;
A
#
# COMPACT_ATOMS: atom_id res chain seq x y z
N PHE A 1 12.99 -4.89 -11.06
CA PHE A 1 11.64 -4.55 -11.55
C PHE A 1 11.38 -3.06 -11.50
N GLU A 2 10.35 -2.61 -12.16
CA GLU A 2 9.97 -1.20 -12.25
C GLU A 2 8.53 -1.03 -11.75
N VAL A 3 8.30 0.01 -10.94
CA VAL A 3 6.96 0.44 -10.53
C VAL A 3 6.63 1.74 -11.27
N LYS A 4 5.48 1.77 -11.93
CA LYS A 4 5.06 2.92 -12.74
C LYS A 4 4.26 3.90 -11.89
N LYS A 5 4.28 5.15 -12.31
CA LYS A 5 3.39 6.18 -11.74
C LYS A 5 1.92 5.81 -11.98
N GLY A 6 1.09 6.02 -10.97
CA GLY A 6 -0.33 5.68 -11.04
C GLY A 6 -0.62 4.16 -10.92
N GLU A 7 0.28 3.40 -10.31
CA GLU A 7 0.17 1.95 -10.14
C GLU A 7 0.09 1.58 -8.66
N ILE A 8 -0.74 0.60 -8.32
CA ILE A 8 -0.70 -0.10 -7.03
C ILE A 8 0.03 -1.41 -7.25
N VAL A 9 1.19 -1.59 -6.61
CA VAL A 9 1.97 -2.83 -6.69
C VAL A 9 1.87 -3.57 -5.37
N GLY A 10 1.34 -4.79 -5.41
CA GLY A 10 1.31 -5.70 -4.28
C GLY A 10 2.70 -6.31 -4.03
N VAL A 11 2.99 -6.56 -2.76
CA VAL A 11 4.20 -7.28 -2.32
C VAL A 11 3.76 -8.33 -1.31
N THR A 12 4.19 -9.58 -1.49
CA THR A 12 3.87 -10.66 -0.56
C THR A 12 4.98 -11.70 -0.50
N GLY A 13 4.89 -12.60 0.46
CA GLY A 13 5.81 -13.70 0.70
C GLY A 13 5.50 -14.36 2.04
N LEU A 14 6.03 -15.55 2.29
CA LEU A 14 5.97 -16.16 3.62
C LEU A 14 6.83 -15.36 4.60
N ASP A 15 6.50 -15.40 5.89
CA ASP A 15 7.27 -14.70 6.93
C ASP A 15 8.76 -15.01 6.82
N GLY A 16 9.60 -13.94 6.86
CA GLY A 16 11.04 -14.06 6.76
C GLY A 16 11.60 -14.23 5.33
N ASN A 17 10.78 -14.12 4.31
CA ASN A 17 11.24 -14.24 2.91
C ASN A 17 11.74 -12.92 2.30
N GLY A 18 11.89 -11.85 3.08
CA GLY A 18 12.55 -10.61 2.67
C GLY A 18 11.62 -9.51 2.17
N GLN A 19 10.31 -9.77 2.02
CA GLN A 19 9.32 -8.77 1.58
C GLN A 19 9.21 -7.58 2.55
N ASP A 20 9.33 -7.85 3.85
CA ASP A 20 9.27 -6.83 4.90
C ASP A 20 10.51 -5.92 4.87
N ASP A 21 11.71 -6.54 4.76
CA ASP A 21 12.96 -5.80 4.58
C ASP A 21 12.94 -4.97 3.30
N PHE A 22 12.40 -5.54 2.23
CA PHE A 22 12.28 -4.86 0.95
C PHE A 22 11.47 -3.56 1.07
N VAL A 23 10.27 -3.57 1.65
CA VAL A 23 9.47 -2.34 1.80
C VAL A 23 10.12 -1.34 2.76
N LYS A 24 10.86 -1.79 3.78
CA LYS A 24 11.64 -0.93 4.68
C LYS A 24 12.83 -0.28 3.96
N ILE A 25 13.51 -1.02 3.09
CA ILE A 25 14.58 -0.47 2.23
C ILE A 25 14.02 0.57 1.27
N LEU A 26 12.88 0.29 0.61
CA LEU A 26 12.20 1.24 -0.26
C LEU A 26 11.80 2.53 0.48
N ALA A 27 11.48 2.43 1.75
CA ALA A 27 11.12 3.56 2.60
C ALA A 27 12.32 4.31 3.18
N GLY A 28 13.54 3.82 2.97
CA GLY A 28 14.74 4.37 3.59
C GLY A 28 14.82 4.14 5.11
N VAL A 29 14.02 3.21 5.65
CA VAL A 29 14.03 2.82 7.07
C VAL A 29 15.18 1.87 7.37
N GLN A 30 15.54 1.04 6.39
CA GLN A 30 16.61 0.06 6.46
C GLN A 30 17.60 0.29 5.32
N GLU A 31 18.89 0.15 5.61
CA GLU A 31 19.93 0.24 4.59
C GLU A 31 19.96 -1.02 3.71
N SER A 32 20.20 -0.81 2.42
CA SER A 32 20.42 -1.92 1.49
C SER A 32 21.87 -2.40 1.57
N HIS A 33 22.07 -3.70 1.68
CA HIS A 33 23.42 -4.31 1.61
C HIS A 33 23.92 -4.47 0.17
N GLY A 34 23.07 -4.24 -0.85
CA GLY A 34 23.42 -4.35 -2.24
C GLY A 34 22.31 -3.84 -3.16
N GLY A 35 22.63 -3.69 -4.44
CA GLY A 35 21.69 -3.14 -5.41
C GLY A 35 21.60 -1.61 -5.36
N THR A 36 20.73 -1.05 -6.20
CA THR A 36 20.43 0.39 -6.24
C THR A 36 18.94 0.60 -6.20
N LEU A 37 18.51 1.52 -5.34
CA LEU A 37 17.17 2.07 -5.36
C LEU A 37 17.22 3.42 -6.07
N GLU A 38 16.48 3.55 -7.14
CA GLU A 38 16.46 4.76 -7.97
C GLU A 38 15.02 5.22 -8.18
N ILE A 39 14.77 6.49 -7.91
CA ILE A 39 13.53 7.17 -8.27
C ILE A 39 13.83 8.08 -9.45
N LEU A 40 13.05 7.95 -10.50
CA LEU A 40 13.11 8.86 -11.63
C LEU A 40 12.29 10.11 -11.29
N ASP A 41 12.95 11.26 -11.20
CA ASP A 41 12.27 12.54 -11.00
C ASP A 41 11.62 13.04 -12.30
N THR A 42 10.94 14.18 -12.23
CA THR A 42 10.30 14.83 -13.39
C THR A 42 11.27 15.26 -14.48
N ASN A 43 12.57 15.36 -14.17
CA ASN A 43 13.63 15.74 -15.10
C ASN A 43 14.40 14.52 -15.63
N GLU A 44 13.86 13.30 -15.46
CA GLU A 44 14.48 12.03 -15.84
C GLU A 44 15.83 11.77 -15.15
N LYS A 45 16.08 12.40 -13.99
CA LYS A 45 17.24 12.13 -13.16
C LYS A 45 16.94 11.04 -12.14
N PHE A 46 17.86 10.10 -12.05
CA PHE A 46 17.81 9.08 -10.99
C PHE A 46 18.27 9.68 -9.68
N LEU A 47 17.38 9.70 -8.71
CA LEU A 47 17.64 10.11 -7.34
C LEU A 47 17.92 8.87 -6.50
N LYS A 48 19.04 8.90 -5.78
CA LYS A 48 19.42 7.83 -4.83
C LYS A 48 19.23 8.36 -3.42
N PHE A 49 18.73 7.52 -2.55
CA PHE A 49 18.66 7.81 -1.13
C PHE A 49 18.88 6.52 -0.33
N ASN A 50 19.35 6.66 0.89
CA ASN A 50 19.65 5.57 1.82
C ASN A 50 19.17 5.87 3.25
N SER A 51 18.28 6.84 3.38
CA SER A 51 17.75 7.26 4.68
C SER A 51 16.29 7.66 4.58
N LEU A 52 15.59 7.58 5.71
CA LEU A 52 14.19 7.99 5.82
C LEU A 52 13.98 9.47 5.43
N ASP A 53 14.89 10.35 5.82
CA ASP A 53 14.79 11.77 5.44
C ASP A 53 14.98 11.95 3.94
N GLY A 54 15.96 11.27 3.34
CA GLY A 54 16.13 11.26 1.89
C GLY A 54 14.92 10.70 1.15
N ALA A 55 14.28 9.65 1.66
CA ALA A 55 13.04 9.12 1.11
C ALA A 55 11.91 10.17 1.17
N LYS A 56 11.72 10.84 2.30
CA LYS A 56 10.71 11.89 2.47
C LYS A 56 10.94 13.08 1.53
N GLU A 57 12.17 13.54 1.40
CA GLU A 57 12.54 14.63 0.47
C GLU A 57 12.23 14.28 -0.97
N ASN A 58 12.28 13.00 -1.32
CA ASN A 58 11.89 12.48 -2.64
C ASN A 58 10.39 12.13 -2.75
N GLY A 59 9.60 12.50 -1.75
CA GLY A 59 8.15 12.34 -1.77
C GLY A 59 7.70 10.90 -1.49
N ILE A 60 8.46 10.13 -0.72
CA ILE A 60 8.07 8.82 -0.24
C ILE A 60 7.52 8.95 1.19
N SER A 61 6.41 8.27 1.47
CA SER A 61 5.90 8.08 2.83
C SER A 61 5.69 6.61 3.13
N PHE A 62 5.93 6.23 4.39
CA PHE A 62 5.85 4.86 4.86
C PHE A 62 4.86 4.72 6.03
N VAL A 63 4.02 3.70 5.95
CA VAL A 63 3.14 3.27 7.04
C VAL A 63 3.60 1.89 7.50
N SER A 64 4.08 1.82 8.74
CA SER A 64 4.55 0.57 9.34
C SER A 64 3.41 -0.38 9.67
N GLY A 65 3.66 -1.68 9.55
CA GLY A 65 2.76 -2.75 9.99
C GLY A 65 2.71 -2.91 11.51
N ASP A 66 3.74 -2.47 12.25
CA ASP A 66 3.70 -2.46 13.72
C ASP A 66 3.16 -1.13 14.25
N ARG A 67 1.83 -1.03 14.23
CA ARG A 67 1.13 0.17 14.71
C ARG A 67 1.57 0.58 16.11
N LYS A 68 1.72 -0.39 17.03
CA LYS A 68 1.95 -0.10 18.45
C LYS A 68 3.36 0.38 18.75
N LYS A 69 4.37 -0.18 18.08
CA LYS A 69 5.79 0.15 18.34
C LYS A 69 6.29 1.28 17.46
N GLU A 70 5.87 1.30 16.20
CA GLU A 70 6.42 2.19 15.19
C GLU A 70 5.40 3.19 14.64
N GLY A 71 4.11 2.83 14.71
CA GLY A 71 3.07 3.58 14.01
C GLY A 71 2.54 4.78 14.79
N ILE A 72 2.16 4.60 16.07
CA ILE A 72 1.54 5.64 16.89
C ILE A 72 2.53 6.22 17.89
N LEU A 73 2.28 7.48 18.26
CA LEU A 73 2.98 8.19 19.32
C LEU A 73 2.07 8.20 20.56
N PRO A 74 2.18 7.20 21.47
CA PRO A 74 1.15 6.92 22.47
C PRO A 74 0.93 8.04 23.49
N ASN A 75 1.94 8.87 23.72
CA ASN A 75 1.91 9.98 24.66
C ASN A 75 1.43 11.29 24.03
N LEU A 76 1.10 11.28 22.74
CA LEU A 76 0.61 12.43 22.00
C LEU A 76 -0.90 12.31 21.74
N SER A 77 -1.52 13.45 21.53
CA SER A 77 -2.93 13.54 21.17
C SER A 77 -3.23 12.95 19.79
N ILE A 78 -4.51 12.76 19.49
CA ILE A 78 -4.99 12.35 18.16
C ILE A 78 -4.51 13.38 17.12
N TYR A 79 -4.66 14.66 17.43
CA TYR A 79 -4.22 15.76 16.58
C TYR A 79 -2.73 15.69 16.29
N GLU A 80 -1.89 15.64 17.32
CA GLU A 80 -0.44 15.59 17.16
C GLU A 80 0.01 14.36 16.39
N ASN A 81 -0.60 13.19 16.64
CA ASN A 81 -0.30 11.98 15.87
C ASN A 81 -0.49 12.14 14.37
N LEU A 82 -1.41 12.99 13.92
CA LEU A 82 -1.62 13.26 12.51
C LEU A 82 -0.66 14.33 11.99
N VAL A 83 -0.51 15.46 12.71
CA VAL A 83 0.10 16.68 12.15
C VAL A 83 1.59 16.84 12.41
N VAL A 84 2.19 16.11 13.37
CA VAL A 84 3.63 16.22 13.72
C VAL A 84 4.57 16.23 12.50
N PRO A 85 4.42 15.37 11.49
CA PRO A 85 5.31 15.42 10.33
C PRO A 85 5.18 16.67 9.47
N LEU A 86 4.12 17.44 9.66
CA LEU A 86 3.80 18.63 8.87
C LEU A 86 4.37 19.92 9.46
N TYR A 87 4.81 19.91 10.71
CA TYR A 87 5.31 21.13 11.39
C TYR A 87 6.40 21.83 10.59
N LYS A 88 7.38 21.08 10.08
CA LYS A 88 8.45 21.64 9.27
C LYS A 88 7.96 22.20 7.93
N LYS A 89 6.96 21.57 7.32
CA LYS A 89 6.41 21.94 6.01
C LYS A 89 5.52 23.17 6.08
N THR A 90 4.73 23.29 7.14
CA THR A 90 3.80 24.42 7.36
C THR A 90 4.43 25.59 8.11
N SER A 91 5.65 25.43 8.59
CA SER A 91 6.44 26.51 9.16
C SER A 91 6.85 27.47 8.04
N LYS A 92 6.27 28.68 8.02
CA LYS A 92 6.72 29.72 7.08
C LYS A 92 8.18 30.03 7.41
N ALA A 93 9.04 29.72 6.45
CA ALA A 93 10.48 29.87 6.58
C ALA A 93 10.87 31.32 6.87
N GLY A 94 11.17 31.59 8.11
CA GLY A 94 11.85 32.75 8.59
C GLY A 94 12.61 32.33 9.83
N PHE A 95 13.57 33.13 10.25
CA PHE A 95 14.41 32.90 11.43
C PHE A 95 13.63 32.57 12.72
N LEU A 96 12.31 32.80 12.75
CA LEU A 96 11.41 32.57 13.89
C LEU A 96 10.41 31.40 13.70
N GLY A 97 10.41 30.72 12.55
CA GLY A 97 9.75 29.44 12.32
C GLY A 97 8.35 29.24 12.92
N PHE A 98 7.44 30.21 12.77
CA PHE A 98 6.09 30.07 13.31
C PHE A 98 5.29 28.99 12.57
N VAL A 99 4.74 28.04 13.33
CA VAL A 99 3.85 27.01 12.82
C VAL A 99 2.52 27.64 12.40
N ASN A 100 2.04 27.31 11.21
CA ASN A 100 0.74 27.75 10.72
C ASN A 100 -0.37 26.83 11.26
N TRP A 101 -0.86 27.15 12.46
CA TRP A 101 -1.91 26.37 13.13
C TRP A 101 -3.22 26.31 12.35
N MET A 102 -3.57 27.38 11.62
CA MET A 102 -4.80 27.40 10.82
C MET A 102 -4.73 26.37 9.69
N GLU A 103 -3.61 26.28 9.01
CA GLU A 103 -3.38 25.30 7.94
C GLU A 103 -3.38 23.87 8.50
N LEU A 104 -2.69 23.64 9.61
CA LEU A 104 -2.66 22.32 10.25
C LEU A 104 -4.02 21.85 10.72
N ASN A 105 -4.83 22.76 11.28
CA ASN A 105 -6.20 22.45 11.68
C ASN A 105 -7.04 22.05 10.44
N GLY A 106 -6.94 22.81 9.36
CA GLY A 106 -7.65 22.48 8.11
C GLY A 106 -7.25 21.12 7.54
N ILE A 107 -5.95 20.79 7.57
CA ILE A 107 -5.46 19.47 7.13
C ILE A 107 -6.00 18.36 8.05
N PHE A 108 -5.98 18.57 9.36
CA PHE A 108 -6.51 17.59 10.31
C PHE A 108 -7.99 17.31 10.05
N ASP A 109 -8.81 18.35 9.98
CA ASP A 109 -10.26 18.24 9.78
C ASP A 109 -10.56 17.55 8.44
N TRP A 110 -9.84 17.92 7.36
CA TRP A 110 -9.96 17.30 6.05
C TRP A 110 -9.65 15.80 6.07
N GLU A 111 -8.54 15.40 6.69
CA GLU A 111 -8.14 13.98 6.72
C GLU A 111 -9.07 13.14 7.61
N VAL A 112 -9.55 13.71 8.72
CA VAL A 112 -10.53 13.06 9.60
C VAL A 112 -11.83 12.79 8.86
N GLU A 113 -12.32 13.77 8.10
CA GLU A 113 -13.52 13.63 7.27
C GLU A 113 -13.28 12.63 6.13
N ARG A 114 -12.20 12.81 5.36
CA ARG A 114 -11.86 11.97 4.20
C ARG A 114 -11.80 10.49 4.53
N LEU A 115 -11.16 10.12 5.65
CA LEU A 115 -11.00 8.73 6.07
C LEU A 115 -12.10 8.26 7.03
N ASN A 116 -13.12 9.11 7.28
CA ASN A 116 -14.20 8.81 8.22
C ASN A 116 -13.65 8.30 9.56
N ILE A 117 -12.72 9.07 10.17
CA ILE A 117 -12.10 8.72 11.43
C ILE A 117 -13.06 9.07 12.56
N LYS A 118 -13.53 8.05 13.28
CA LYS A 118 -14.38 8.26 14.47
C LYS A 118 -13.49 8.68 15.64
N THR A 119 -13.46 9.97 15.94
CA THR A 119 -12.68 10.54 17.03
C THR A 119 -13.59 11.22 18.05
N GLY A 120 -13.14 11.29 19.30
CA GLY A 120 -13.63 12.25 20.30
C GLY A 120 -12.92 13.59 20.14
N PRO A 121 -12.80 14.39 21.23
CA PRO A 121 -11.99 15.61 21.21
C PRO A 121 -10.57 15.31 20.70
N ARG A 122 -10.10 16.11 19.75
CA ARG A 122 -8.81 15.91 19.08
C ARG A 122 -7.59 15.95 20.00
N ASP A 123 -7.75 16.57 21.16
CA ASP A 123 -6.71 16.68 22.19
C ASP A 123 -6.63 15.44 23.09
N ASN A 124 -7.56 14.49 22.95
CA ASN A 124 -7.46 13.21 23.64
C ASN A 124 -6.25 12.41 23.15
N LEU A 125 -5.64 11.63 24.03
CA LEU A 125 -4.55 10.72 23.65
C LEU A 125 -5.00 9.75 22.56
N ILE A 126 -4.08 9.40 21.64
CA ILE A 126 -4.34 8.46 20.55
C ILE A 126 -4.85 7.09 21.04
N GLY A 127 -4.45 6.70 22.25
CA GLY A 127 -4.90 5.46 22.91
C GLY A 127 -6.40 5.40 23.19
N SER A 128 -7.12 6.52 23.19
CA SER A 128 -8.57 6.57 23.35
C SER A 128 -9.34 6.05 22.13
N LEU A 129 -8.68 5.94 20.98
CA LEU A 129 -9.27 5.44 19.75
C LEU A 129 -9.23 3.91 19.69
N SER A 130 -10.23 3.33 18.99
CA SER A 130 -10.18 1.91 18.61
C SER A 130 -8.99 1.65 17.69
N GLY A 131 -8.53 0.39 17.61
CA GLY A 131 -7.40 0.01 16.76
C GLY A 131 -7.57 0.41 15.29
N GLY A 132 -8.78 0.27 14.74
CA GLY A 132 -9.07 0.68 13.36
C GLY A 132 -8.97 2.20 13.16
N ASN A 133 -9.43 3.01 14.11
CA ASN A 133 -9.29 4.46 14.02
C ASN A 133 -7.85 4.93 14.22
N GLN A 134 -7.07 4.26 15.09
CA GLN A 134 -5.62 4.52 15.20
C GLN A 134 -4.92 4.26 13.85
N GLN A 135 -5.27 3.15 13.17
CA GLN A 135 -4.74 2.83 11.85
C GLN A 135 -5.10 3.91 10.80
N LYS A 136 -6.35 4.36 10.82
CA LYS A 136 -6.79 5.46 9.95
C LYS A 136 -5.99 6.75 10.22
N VAL A 137 -5.68 7.08 11.46
CA VAL A 137 -4.84 8.25 11.80
C VAL A 137 -3.42 8.10 11.23
N MET A 138 -2.81 6.91 11.30
CA MET A 138 -1.50 6.66 10.70
C MET A 138 -1.51 6.85 9.18
N ILE A 139 -2.54 6.34 8.52
CA ILE A 139 -2.72 6.47 7.07
C ILE A 139 -2.97 7.95 6.72
N ALA A 140 -3.85 8.64 7.47
CA ALA A 140 -4.12 10.07 7.33
C ALA A 140 -2.84 10.91 7.43
N ARG A 141 -2.00 10.63 8.44
CA ARG A 141 -0.69 11.26 8.61
C ARG A 141 0.21 11.13 7.38
N SER A 142 0.17 9.98 6.73
CA SER A 142 0.95 9.72 5.51
C SER A 142 0.36 10.45 4.31
N PHE A 143 -0.95 10.42 4.13
CA PHE A 143 -1.63 11.16 3.05
C PHE A 143 -1.46 12.67 3.18
N ALA A 144 -1.53 13.22 4.38
CA ALA A 144 -1.37 14.65 4.64
C ALA A 144 0.00 15.20 4.20
N GLN A 145 1.00 14.35 4.06
CA GLN A 145 2.30 14.73 3.51
C GLN A 145 2.30 14.90 2.00
N HIS A 146 1.22 14.47 1.30
CA HIS A 146 1.10 14.42 -0.16
C HIS A 146 2.29 13.72 -0.83
N PRO A 147 2.59 12.47 -0.43
CA PRO A 147 3.70 11.74 -1.03
C PRO A 147 3.38 11.37 -2.49
N LYS A 148 4.41 11.26 -3.31
CA LYS A 148 4.31 10.71 -4.68
C LYS A 148 4.26 9.19 -4.66
N VAL A 149 4.89 8.59 -3.65
CA VAL A 149 4.95 7.15 -3.43
C VAL A 149 4.55 6.86 -1.99
N LEU A 150 3.51 6.09 -1.82
CA LEU A 150 3.02 5.63 -0.53
C LEU A 150 3.37 4.15 -0.37
N ILE A 151 4.15 3.83 0.65
CA ILE A 151 4.53 2.47 0.99
C ILE A 151 3.74 2.06 2.23
N LEU A 152 2.96 1.00 2.10
CA LEU A 152 2.08 0.48 3.12
C LEU A 152 2.52 -0.94 3.48
N ASN A 153 2.87 -1.16 4.74
CA ASN A 153 3.20 -2.47 5.28
C ASN A 153 2.03 -2.96 6.13
N ASP A 154 1.31 -3.97 5.66
CA ASP A 154 0.13 -4.57 6.31
C ASP A 154 -0.87 -3.51 6.87
N PRO A 155 -1.28 -2.51 6.07
CA PRO A 155 -2.04 -1.37 6.58
C PRO A 155 -3.43 -1.74 7.06
N ALA A 156 -3.94 -2.88 6.63
CA ALA A 156 -5.28 -3.37 6.93
C ALA A 156 -5.29 -4.43 8.05
N ARG A 157 -4.14 -4.73 8.66
CA ARG A 157 -4.04 -5.73 9.71
C ARG A 157 -4.80 -5.33 10.97
N GLY A 158 -5.75 -6.19 11.37
CA GLY A 158 -6.53 -6.01 12.60
C GLY A 158 -7.53 -4.86 12.54
N ILE A 159 -8.01 -4.51 11.34
CA ILE A 159 -9.14 -3.60 11.13
C ILE A 159 -10.33 -4.36 10.55
N ASP A 160 -11.53 -3.81 10.73
CA ASP A 160 -12.77 -4.44 10.24
C ASP A 160 -12.91 -4.32 8.71
N ILE A 161 -13.74 -5.19 8.14
CA ILE A 161 -13.96 -5.30 6.69
C ILE A 161 -14.44 -3.99 6.08
N SER A 162 -15.29 -3.22 6.77
CA SER A 162 -15.81 -1.96 6.22
C SER A 162 -14.69 -0.92 6.12
N THR A 163 -13.84 -0.84 7.13
CA THR A 163 -12.66 0.03 7.15
C THR A 163 -11.63 -0.35 6.08
N LYS A 164 -11.41 -1.68 5.85
CA LYS A 164 -10.56 -2.15 4.75
C LYS A 164 -11.08 -1.68 3.40
N ARG A 165 -12.39 -1.83 3.17
CA ARG A 165 -13.02 -1.39 1.92
C ARG A 165 -12.85 0.10 1.67
N ASP A 166 -13.07 0.92 2.70
CA ASP A 166 -12.88 2.37 2.61
C ASP A 166 -11.43 2.72 2.26
N LEU A 167 -10.46 2.07 2.91
CA LEU A 167 -9.04 2.24 2.60
C LEU A 167 -8.76 1.95 1.12
N TYR A 168 -9.25 0.84 0.57
CA TYR A 168 -8.98 0.47 -0.82
C TYR A 168 -9.61 1.46 -1.82
N ILE A 169 -10.77 2.02 -1.51
CA ILE A 169 -11.37 3.10 -2.30
C ILE A 169 -10.45 4.32 -2.32
N HIS A 170 -9.89 4.70 -1.17
CA HIS A 170 -8.97 5.84 -1.08
C HIS A 170 -7.65 5.57 -1.82
N LEU A 171 -7.11 4.35 -1.75
CA LEU A 171 -5.90 3.99 -2.48
C LEU A 171 -6.10 4.05 -4.00
N ARG A 172 -7.26 3.59 -4.51
CA ARG A 172 -7.59 3.71 -5.94
C ARG A 172 -7.66 5.16 -6.39
N LYS A 173 -8.39 6.01 -5.66
CA LYS A 173 -8.43 7.45 -5.97
C LYS A 173 -7.03 8.07 -5.96
N TYR A 174 -6.21 7.68 -4.99
CA TYR A 174 -4.85 8.20 -4.86
C TYR A 174 -3.97 7.88 -6.08
N VAL A 175 -4.08 6.70 -6.64
CA VAL A 175 -3.35 6.33 -7.86
C VAL A 175 -3.97 6.93 -9.12
N GLU A 176 -5.29 7.11 -9.18
CA GLU A 176 -5.97 7.85 -10.26
C GLU A 176 -5.48 9.31 -10.35
N GLU A 177 -5.12 9.93 -9.22
CA GLU A 177 -4.47 11.24 -9.15
C GLU A 177 -3.02 11.21 -9.64
N GLY A 178 -2.51 10.05 -10.01
CA GLY A 178 -1.17 9.84 -10.55
C GLY A 178 -0.10 9.57 -9.51
N ASN A 179 -0.46 9.25 -8.27
CA ASN A 179 0.48 8.80 -7.25
C ASN A 179 0.71 7.28 -7.35
N THR A 180 1.68 6.76 -6.63
CA THR A 180 2.04 5.34 -6.67
C THR A 180 1.91 4.73 -5.28
N VAL A 181 1.45 3.47 -5.22
CA VAL A 181 1.33 2.72 -3.97
C VAL A 181 2.11 1.43 -4.07
N VAL A 182 2.94 1.15 -3.05
CA VAL A 182 3.50 -0.17 -2.79
C VAL A 182 2.77 -0.74 -1.57
N PHE A 183 2.08 -1.84 -1.78
CA PHE A 183 1.16 -2.41 -0.81
C PHE A 183 1.62 -3.81 -0.42
N LEU A 184 2.24 -3.95 0.75
CA LEU A 184 2.55 -5.25 1.33
C LEU A 184 1.36 -5.72 2.15
N SER A 185 0.94 -6.95 1.93
CA SER A 185 -0.06 -7.63 2.75
C SER A 185 0.27 -9.11 2.95
N SER A 186 -0.11 -9.61 4.12
CA SER A 186 -0.13 -11.04 4.44
C SER A 186 -1.43 -11.73 4.00
N GLU A 187 -2.48 -10.97 3.69
CA GLU A 187 -3.78 -11.49 3.26
C GLU A 187 -3.88 -11.44 1.72
N LEU A 188 -3.82 -12.61 1.06
CA LEU A 188 -3.75 -12.70 -0.40
C LEU A 188 -4.97 -12.15 -1.12
N GLU A 189 -6.14 -12.26 -0.49
CA GLU A 189 -7.40 -11.74 -1.01
C GLU A 189 -7.40 -10.22 -1.17
N GLU A 190 -6.54 -9.50 -0.43
CA GLU A 190 -6.43 -8.04 -0.51
C GLU A 190 -5.85 -7.57 -1.84
N PHE A 191 -5.06 -8.41 -2.52
CA PHE A 191 -4.50 -8.07 -3.82
C PHE A 191 -5.52 -8.17 -4.95
N ILE A 192 -6.52 -9.07 -4.79
CA ILE A 192 -7.50 -9.35 -5.83
C ILE A 192 -8.36 -8.12 -6.09
N GLY A 193 -8.29 -7.62 -7.33
CA GLY A 193 -9.00 -6.41 -7.75
C GLY A 193 -8.47 -5.10 -7.20
N LEU A 194 -7.43 -5.10 -6.32
CA LEU A 194 -6.74 -3.89 -5.87
C LEU A 194 -5.43 -3.67 -6.64
N CYS A 195 -4.62 -4.71 -6.76
CA CYS A 195 -3.29 -4.62 -7.34
C CYS A 195 -3.27 -5.23 -8.75
N PRO A 196 -2.94 -4.49 -9.81
CA PRO A 196 -2.74 -5.04 -11.15
C PRO A 196 -1.45 -5.85 -11.27
N LYS A 197 -0.55 -5.72 -10.30
CA LYS A 197 0.74 -6.41 -10.22
C LYS A 197 1.05 -6.81 -8.78
N VAL A 198 1.52 -8.04 -8.58
CA VAL A 198 1.96 -8.55 -7.27
C VAL A 198 3.33 -9.19 -7.40
N ILE A 199 4.25 -8.78 -6.55
CA ILE A 199 5.62 -9.28 -6.46
C ILE A 199 5.66 -10.28 -5.31
N VAL A 200 6.05 -11.52 -5.61
CA VAL A 200 6.16 -12.59 -4.62
C VAL A 200 7.63 -12.78 -4.24
N PHE A 201 7.91 -12.68 -2.95
CA PHE A 201 9.23 -12.91 -2.38
C PHE A 201 9.38 -14.33 -1.86
N ARG A 202 10.58 -14.90 -2.07
CA ARG A 202 10.99 -16.19 -1.53
C ARG A 202 12.49 -16.22 -1.33
N ASN A 203 12.95 -16.74 -0.19
CA ASN A 203 14.37 -16.87 0.14
C ASN A 203 15.17 -15.56 -0.03
N GLY A 204 14.59 -14.43 0.34
CA GLY A 204 15.24 -13.11 0.25
C GLY A 204 15.30 -12.51 -1.15
N THR A 205 14.64 -13.12 -2.15
CA THR A 205 14.66 -12.65 -3.53
C THR A 205 13.25 -12.55 -4.11
N VAL A 206 13.10 -11.77 -5.19
CA VAL A 206 11.86 -11.80 -5.99
C VAL A 206 11.79 -13.15 -6.70
N PHE A 207 10.78 -13.94 -6.38
CA PHE A 207 10.56 -15.25 -6.97
C PHE A 207 9.79 -15.16 -8.29
N ASP A 208 8.64 -14.45 -8.28
CA ASP A 208 7.83 -14.24 -9.49
C ASP A 208 7.07 -12.90 -9.38
N ILE A 209 6.58 -12.44 -10.53
CA ILE A 209 5.72 -11.26 -10.64
C ILE A 209 4.44 -11.68 -11.35
N PHE A 210 3.33 -11.58 -10.62
CA PHE A 210 2.00 -11.89 -11.11
C PHE A 210 1.31 -10.63 -11.60
N GLU A 211 0.66 -10.70 -12.76
CA GLU A 211 -0.05 -9.56 -13.34
C GLU A 211 -1.49 -9.96 -13.74
N ASN A 212 -2.43 -9.05 -13.51
CA ASN A 212 -3.82 -9.13 -13.95
C ASN A 212 -4.51 -10.48 -13.60
N ASP A 213 -4.90 -11.26 -14.60
CA ASP A 213 -5.68 -12.49 -14.45
C ASP A 213 -4.91 -13.61 -13.72
N ARG A 214 -3.59 -13.50 -13.61
CA ARG A 214 -2.77 -14.41 -12.81
C ARG A 214 -2.85 -14.14 -11.31
N ILE A 215 -3.49 -13.01 -10.89
CA ILE A 215 -3.58 -12.64 -9.48
C ILE A 215 -4.84 -13.28 -8.88
N ASN A 216 -4.68 -14.40 -8.24
CA ASN A 216 -5.66 -15.06 -7.39
C ASN A 216 -4.96 -15.73 -6.21
N ALA A 217 -5.71 -16.09 -5.17
CA ALA A 217 -5.14 -16.62 -3.94
C ALA A 217 -4.32 -17.89 -4.16
N ASP A 218 -4.78 -18.79 -5.03
CA ASP A 218 -4.11 -20.07 -5.29
C ASP A 218 -2.76 -19.86 -5.99
N THR A 219 -2.73 -19.06 -7.06
CA THR A 219 -1.48 -18.80 -7.81
C THR A 219 -0.45 -18.03 -6.99
N LEU A 220 -0.90 -17.07 -6.17
CA LEU A 220 -0.01 -16.36 -5.26
C LEU A 220 0.56 -17.30 -4.19
N LEU A 221 -0.28 -18.15 -3.63
CA LEU A 221 0.13 -19.17 -2.66
C LEU A 221 1.14 -20.15 -3.26
N GLU A 222 0.87 -20.68 -4.45
CA GLU A 222 1.80 -21.53 -5.19
C GLU A 222 3.15 -20.83 -5.39
N GLY A 223 3.16 -19.56 -5.79
CA GLY A 223 4.37 -18.76 -5.92
C GLY A 223 5.13 -18.62 -4.61
N MET A 224 4.45 -18.38 -3.49
CA MET A 224 5.07 -18.29 -2.16
C MET A 224 5.73 -19.60 -1.73
N PHE A 225 5.18 -20.76 -2.14
CA PHE A 225 5.79 -22.08 -1.93
C PHE A 225 6.79 -22.48 -3.02
N GLY A 226 6.96 -21.67 -4.06
CA GLY A 226 7.93 -21.90 -5.13
C GLY A 226 7.47 -22.88 -6.20
N GLN A 227 6.17 -23.03 -6.34
CA GLN A 227 5.58 -23.72 -7.49
C GLN A 227 5.34 -22.67 -8.58
N THR A 228 6.01 -22.79 -9.70
CA THR A 228 5.66 -22.00 -10.89
C THR A 228 4.38 -22.59 -11.47
N ALA A 229 3.37 -21.76 -11.73
CA ALA A 229 2.17 -22.19 -12.47
C ALA A 229 2.61 -22.73 -13.84
N GLY A 230 2.78 -24.05 -13.91
CA GLY A 230 3.48 -24.73 -15.00
C GLY A 230 2.71 -24.63 -16.30
N VAL A 231 3.44 -24.30 -17.32
CA VAL A 231 3.28 -24.90 -18.66
C VAL A 231 3.48 -26.40 -18.48
N GLY A 232 2.45 -27.20 -18.79
CA GLY A 232 2.33 -28.59 -18.43
C GLY A 232 3.56 -29.46 -18.70
N GLU A 233 4.00 -30.14 -17.68
CA GLU A 233 4.58 -31.48 -17.82
C GLU A 233 3.88 -32.41 -16.84
N THR A 234 3.10 -33.29 -17.44
CA THR A 234 2.46 -34.45 -16.83
C THR A 234 3.52 -35.40 -16.31
N THR A 235 3.78 -35.41 -15.02
CA THR A 235 4.43 -36.58 -14.39
C THR A 235 3.50 -37.17 -13.35
N ILE A 236 2.95 -38.29 -13.72
CA ILE A 236 2.15 -39.19 -12.91
C ILE A 236 3.04 -39.77 -11.81
N SER A 237 2.74 -39.53 -10.52
CA SER A 237 3.11 -40.46 -9.46
C SER A 237 2.18 -40.38 -8.25
N ASN A 238 1.40 -41.44 -8.11
CA ASN A 238 0.86 -42.06 -6.91
C ASN A 238 0.05 -41.20 -5.90
N LYS A 239 -1.28 -41.25 -6.10
CA LYS A 239 -2.27 -41.00 -5.05
C LYS A 239 -2.34 -42.16 -4.06
N PRO A 240 -2.40 -41.95 -2.76
CA PRO A 240 -3.02 -42.91 -1.85
C PRO A 240 -4.54 -42.76 -1.88
N ASN A 241 -5.22 -43.89 -2.01
CA ASN A 241 -6.68 -44.00 -1.99
C ASN A 241 -7.29 -43.50 -0.66
N LEU A 242 -8.25 -42.59 -0.74
CA LEU A 242 -9.25 -42.37 0.30
C LEU A 242 -10.65 -42.65 -0.27
N PRO A 243 -11.56 -43.22 0.53
CA PRO A 243 -12.82 -43.76 0.06
C PRO A 243 -13.87 -42.70 -0.24
N SER A 244 -14.56 -42.92 -1.35
CA SER A 244 -15.69 -42.14 -1.82
C SER A 244 -16.94 -42.34 -0.97
N SER A 245 -17.56 -41.27 -0.51
CA SER A 245 -18.97 -41.22 -0.17
C SER A 245 -19.62 -40.00 -0.82
N PRO A 246 -20.83 -40.14 -1.39
CA PRO A 246 -21.45 -39.09 -2.20
C PRO A 246 -22.23 -38.11 -1.35
N ILE A 247 -21.93 -36.82 -1.49
CA ILE A 247 -22.77 -35.75 -0.94
C ILE A 247 -23.59 -35.14 -2.09
N GLN A 248 -24.89 -35.20 -1.91
CA GLN A 248 -25.91 -34.77 -2.84
C GLN A 248 -25.86 -33.28 -3.14
N ASN A 249 -25.96 -32.93 -4.41
CA ASN A 249 -26.20 -31.59 -4.95
C ASN A 249 -27.50 -31.00 -4.40
N LYS A 250 -27.41 -29.91 -3.66
CA LYS A 250 -28.52 -28.95 -3.51
C LYS A 250 -28.21 -27.71 -4.31
N SER A 251 -29.01 -27.51 -5.34
CA SER A 251 -29.08 -26.31 -6.18
C SER A 251 -29.37 -25.06 -5.32
N ILE A 252 -28.49 -24.07 -5.38
CA ILE A 252 -28.73 -22.75 -4.83
C ILE A 252 -28.94 -21.78 -6.00
N ASN A 253 -30.11 -21.15 -6.00
CA ASN A 253 -30.57 -20.20 -6.97
C ASN A 253 -29.65 -18.99 -7.14
N ASN A 254 -29.32 -18.69 -8.38
CA ASN A 254 -28.74 -17.44 -8.85
C ASN A 254 -29.75 -16.30 -8.64
N ASN A 255 -29.50 -15.43 -7.67
CA ASN A 255 -30.09 -14.09 -7.65
C ASN A 255 -29.04 -13.11 -8.15
N GLU A 256 -29.22 -12.73 -9.42
CA GLU A 256 -28.50 -11.62 -10.07
C GLU A 256 -28.74 -10.31 -9.31
N ILE A 257 -27.67 -9.76 -8.76
CA ILE A 257 -27.64 -8.37 -8.31
C ILE A 257 -27.36 -7.51 -9.55
N LYS A 258 -28.41 -6.93 -10.12
CA LYS A 258 -28.30 -5.89 -11.16
C LYS A 258 -27.64 -4.64 -10.58
N LEU A 259 -26.37 -4.44 -10.91
CA LEU A 259 -25.70 -3.14 -10.75
C LEU A 259 -26.20 -2.21 -11.85
N THR A 260 -26.95 -1.19 -11.46
CA THR A 260 -27.45 -0.12 -12.33
C THR A 260 -26.28 0.62 -12.97
N LYS A 261 -26.26 0.59 -14.30
CA LYS A 261 -25.41 1.40 -15.18
C LYS A 261 -25.71 2.89 -14.98
N ASN A 262 -24.73 3.66 -14.55
CA ASN A 262 -24.57 5.08 -14.90
C ASN A 262 -23.13 5.51 -14.56
N ILE A 263 -22.17 5.01 -15.34
CA ILE A 263 -20.83 5.59 -15.42
C ILE A 263 -20.70 6.08 -16.87
N LYS A 264 -20.70 7.38 -17.05
CA LYS A 264 -20.27 8.00 -18.31
C LYS A 264 -18.78 7.69 -18.48
N VAL A 265 -18.49 6.82 -19.44
CA VAL A 265 -17.13 6.64 -19.95
C VAL A 265 -16.79 7.89 -20.75
N VAL A 266 -15.92 8.72 -20.21
CA VAL A 266 -15.26 9.77 -20.97
C VAL A 266 -14.08 9.11 -21.68
N ASN A 267 -14.18 8.95 -22.99
CA ASN A 267 -13.07 8.55 -23.85
C ASN A 267 -12.03 9.65 -23.82
N PHE A 268 -10.87 9.37 -23.24
CA PHE A 268 -9.68 10.19 -23.41
C PHE A 268 -8.96 9.75 -24.67
N ASP A 269 -8.89 10.66 -25.61
CA ASP A 269 -8.12 10.51 -26.86
C ASP A 269 -6.64 10.23 -26.53
N LYS A 270 -6.06 9.29 -27.29
CA LYS A 270 -4.70 8.74 -27.14
C LYS A 270 -3.57 9.70 -27.57
N GLU A 271 -3.78 11.01 -27.61
CA GLU A 271 -2.80 11.96 -28.18
C GLU A 271 -2.33 13.05 -27.21
N ASN A 272 -2.10 12.75 -25.94
CA ASN A 272 -1.25 13.60 -25.12
C ASN A 272 -0.61 12.76 -23.99
N ILE A 273 0.46 12.04 -24.33
CA ILE A 273 1.32 11.42 -23.34
C ILE A 273 2.17 12.53 -22.74
N ASP A 274 1.73 13.00 -21.61
CA ASP A 274 2.43 13.95 -20.74
C ASP A 274 3.78 13.33 -20.32
N LYS A 275 4.89 13.90 -20.84
CA LYS A 275 6.26 13.42 -20.67
C LYS A 275 6.84 13.66 -19.27
N ASP A 276 6.10 14.33 -18.37
CA ASP A 276 6.62 14.83 -17.11
C ASP A 276 6.25 13.99 -15.88
N LYS A 277 6.36 12.66 -15.97
CA LYS A 277 5.94 11.80 -14.86
C LYS A 277 7.07 10.92 -14.30
N PRO A 278 7.35 10.95 -12.98
CA PRO A 278 8.43 10.15 -12.38
C PRO A 278 8.17 8.64 -12.44
N LYS A 279 9.20 7.85 -12.73
CA LYS A 279 9.20 6.38 -12.73
C LYS A 279 10.20 5.87 -11.71
N ILE A 280 9.85 4.78 -11.02
CA ILE A 280 10.76 4.10 -10.10
C ILE A 280 11.35 2.88 -10.81
N LYS A 281 12.69 2.80 -10.87
CA LYS A 281 13.40 1.60 -11.35
C LYS A 281 14.20 0.99 -10.22
N ILE A 282 14.01 -0.30 -9.99
CA ILE A 282 14.77 -1.09 -9.04
C ILE A 282 15.54 -2.13 -9.82
N LYS A 283 16.87 -2.04 -9.78
CA LYS A 283 17.76 -3.07 -10.32
C LYS A 283 18.32 -3.88 -9.17
N THR A 284 18.00 -5.16 -9.15
CA THR A 284 18.69 -6.17 -8.33
C THR A 284 19.82 -6.77 -9.17
N PHE A 285 21.01 -6.86 -8.59
CA PHE A 285 22.13 -7.61 -9.17
C PHE A 285 22.25 -8.97 -8.51
#